data_e0baf0c22a9f9012cdcde42a8ceac72b
#
_entry.id   e0baf0c22a9f9012cdcde42a8ceac72b
#
_cell.length_a   1.000
_cell.length_b   1.000
_cell.length_c   1.000
_cell.angle_alpha   90.00
_cell.angle_beta   90.00
_cell.angle_gamma   90.00
#
_symmetry.space_group_name_H-M   'P 1'
#
loop_
_entity.id
_entity.type
_entity.pdbx_description
1 polymer ?
#
loop_
_entity_poly.entity_id
_entity_poly.type
_entity_poly.pdbx_seq_one_letter_code
_entity_poly.pdbx_strand_id
1 'polypeptide(L)'
;GGEFYILALSQKDVKLFQGFPFQIDELVVEDLLPEKLEEAVGFDYEQKSLQFRAGQEGTEKGMFHGQGEGKDDKKEEILKYFRAVNKGVMSILHDSKAPLIIAAVDYLIPIYLEANEYKYVHDEHITGNPEQADPVLLHEKAMDLLKDHFDTYKNEKLGSFEKKLSDAKASFREE
;
A
#
# COMPACT_ATOMS: atom_id res chain seq x y z
N GLY A 1 -20.29 3.73 0.70
CA GLY A 1 -19.50 4.95 0.60
C GLY A 1 -18.64 5.21 1.82
N GLY A 2 -17.48 5.78 1.62
CA GLY A 2 -16.55 6.09 2.69
C GLY A 2 -15.53 5.01 3.03
N GLU A 3 -15.58 3.87 2.35
CA GLU A 3 -14.60 2.80 2.49
C GLU A 3 -13.25 3.19 1.87
N PHE A 4 -12.18 2.86 2.55
CA PHE A 4 -10.82 2.99 2.05
C PHE A 4 -9.92 1.91 2.64
N TYR A 5 -8.73 1.78 2.09
CA TYR A 5 -7.73 0.83 2.58
C TYR A 5 -6.41 1.53 2.87
N ILE A 6 -5.67 1.02 3.82
CA ILE A 6 -4.31 1.44 4.13
C ILE A 6 -3.41 0.22 4.04
N LEU A 7 -2.38 0.29 3.20
CA LEU A 7 -1.34 -0.73 3.12
C LEU A 7 -0.10 -0.21 3.84
N ALA A 8 0.15 -0.77 5.01
CA ALA A 8 1.32 -0.44 5.82
C ALA A 8 2.48 -1.38 5.49
N LEU A 9 3.53 -0.82 4.90
CA LEU A 9 4.67 -1.57 4.33
C LEU A 9 5.96 -1.26 5.05
N SER A 10 6.68 -2.30 5.42
CA SER A 10 8.10 -2.27 5.75
C SER A 10 8.80 -3.48 5.11
N GLN A 11 10.11 -3.61 5.28
CA GLN A 11 10.83 -4.80 4.82
C GLN A 11 10.56 -6.03 5.71
N LYS A 12 9.96 -5.84 6.87
CA LYS A 12 9.77 -6.88 7.89
C LYS A 12 8.31 -7.21 8.14
N ASP A 13 7.40 -6.33 7.76
CA ASP A 13 6.00 -6.45 8.12
C ASP A 13 5.10 -5.80 7.06
N VAL A 14 3.98 -6.44 6.79
CA VAL A 14 2.93 -5.94 5.89
C VAL A 14 1.60 -6.09 6.58
N LYS A 15 0.86 -4.98 6.67
CA LYS A 15 -0.50 -4.97 7.20
C LYS A 15 -1.43 -4.25 6.24
N LEU A 16 -2.61 -4.81 6.08
CA LEU A 16 -3.67 -4.18 5.31
C LEU A 16 -4.83 -3.83 6.24
N PHE A 17 -5.22 -2.58 6.24
CA PHE A 17 -6.36 -2.09 7.02
C PHE A 17 -7.51 -1.71 6.10
N GLN A 18 -8.71 -2.00 6.54
CA GLN A 18 -9.93 -1.49 5.97
C GLN A 18 -10.47 -0.38 6.86
N GLY A 19 -10.71 0.79 6.30
CA GLY A 19 -11.16 1.97 7.03
C GLY A 19 -12.52 2.46 6.54
N PHE A 20 -13.25 3.03 7.47
CA PHE A 20 -14.47 3.80 7.27
C PHE A 20 -14.36 5.11 8.04
N PRO A 21 -15.25 6.10 7.87
CA PRO A 21 -15.13 7.39 8.56
C PRO A 21 -14.95 7.30 10.08
N PHE A 22 -15.50 6.27 10.72
CA PHE A 22 -15.47 6.12 12.18
C PHE A 22 -14.88 4.79 12.67
N GLN A 23 -14.28 4.02 11.78
CA GLN A 23 -13.79 2.70 12.12
C GLN A 23 -12.57 2.34 11.27
N ILE A 24 -11.66 1.59 11.86
CA ILE A 24 -10.55 0.95 11.17
C ILE A 24 -10.36 -0.46 11.71
N ASP A 25 -10.21 -1.42 10.81
CA ASP A 25 -9.98 -2.82 11.14
C ASP A 25 -8.78 -3.35 10.36
N GLU A 26 -7.93 -4.11 11.03
CA GLU A 26 -6.88 -4.86 10.34
C GLU A 26 -7.47 -6.09 9.69
N LEU A 27 -7.20 -6.28 8.40
CA LEU A 27 -7.60 -7.48 7.69
C LEU A 27 -6.62 -8.62 7.97
N VAL A 28 -7.14 -9.81 8.25
CA VAL A 28 -6.34 -11.02 8.41
C VAL A 28 -5.94 -11.51 7.01
N VAL A 29 -4.67 -11.32 6.65
CA VAL A 29 -4.15 -11.56 5.29
C VAL A 29 -2.90 -12.46 5.30
N GLU A 30 -2.67 -13.18 6.39
CA GLU A 30 -1.48 -14.03 6.63
C GLU A 30 -1.23 -15.03 5.50
N ASP A 31 -2.30 -15.59 4.91
CA ASP A 31 -2.20 -16.55 3.81
C ASP A 31 -1.99 -15.90 2.42
N LEU A 32 -2.20 -14.59 2.29
CA LEU A 32 -2.22 -13.89 1.01
C LEU A 32 -1.05 -12.93 0.83
N LEU A 33 -0.50 -12.39 1.91
CA LEU A 33 0.60 -11.44 1.88
C LEU A 33 1.85 -12.03 2.53
N PRO A 34 3.01 -11.94 1.89
CA PRO A 34 4.27 -12.31 2.53
C PRO A 34 4.58 -11.31 3.66
N GLU A 35 4.83 -11.81 4.86
CA GLU A 35 5.13 -10.96 6.02
C GLU A 35 6.50 -10.30 5.95
N LYS A 36 7.45 -11.00 5.33
CA LYS A 36 8.85 -10.58 5.28
C LYS A 36 9.44 -10.72 3.88
N LEU A 37 10.40 -9.87 3.61
CA LEU A 37 11.21 -9.94 2.39
C LEU A 37 11.78 -11.35 2.15
N GLU A 38 12.24 -12.01 3.21
CA GLU A 38 12.84 -13.35 3.15
C GLU A 38 11.85 -14.42 2.66
N GLU A 39 10.57 -14.32 3.01
CA GLU A 39 9.53 -15.24 2.55
C GLU A 39 9.21 -15.08 1.06
N ALA A 40 9.29 -13.83 0.56
CA ALA A 40 8.98 -13.52 -0.82
C ALA A 40 10.10 -13.89 -1.80
N VAL A 41 11.36 -13.68 -1.39
CA VAL A 41 12.55 -13.98 -2.22
C VAL A 41 13.11 -15.38 -1.97
N GLY A 42 12.66 -16.06 -0.92
CA GLY A 42 12.96 -17.46 -0.63
C GLY A 42 14.44 -17.76 -0.45
N PHE A 43 14.82 -19.00 -0.80
CA PHE A 43 16.16 -19.55 -0.58
C PHE A 43 17.30 -18.75 -1.24
N ASP A 44 17.03 -18.02 -2.31
CA ASP A 44 18.04 -17.20 -3.00
C ASP A 44 18.57 -16.06 -2.16
N TYR A 45 17.73 -15.51 -1.25
CA TYR A 45 18.15 -14.45 -0.33
C TYR A 45 19.12 -14.98 0.74
N GLU A 46 18.82 -16.12 1.34
CA GLU A 46 19.69 -16.76 2.32
C GLU A 46 21.05 -17.13 1.72
N GLN A 47 21.05 -17.68 0.52
CA GLN A 47 22.28 -18.07 -0.17
C GLN A 47 23.18 -16.87 -0.50
N LYS A 48 22.60 -15.78 -1.01
CA LYS A 48 23.34 -14.53 -1.30
C LYS A 48 23.87 -13.88 -0.02
N SER A 49 23.11 -13.87 1.05
CA SER A 49 23.56 -13.31 2.33
C SER A 49 24.64 -14.14 3.01
N LEU A 50 24.61 -15.45 2.87
CA LEU A 50 25.63 -16.37 3.35
C LEU A 50 26.94 -16.26 2.55
N GLN A 51 26.85 -16.11 1.23
CA GLN A 51 28.02 -15.86 0.38
C GLN A 51 28.70 -14.53 0.68
N PHE A 52 27.93 -13.51 1.03
CA PHE A 52 28.46 -12.21 1.45
C PHE A 52 29.21 -12.29 2.79
N ARG A 53 28.74 -13.11 3.72
CA ARG A 53 29.40 -13.34 5.02
C ARG A 53 30.64 -14.23 4.90
N ALA A 54 30.62 -15.21 4.03
CA ALA A 54 31.76 -16.11 3.81
C ALA A 54 32.92 -15.44 3.03
N GLY A 55 32.63 -14.40 2.24
CA GLY A 55 33.63 -13.65 1.51
C GLY A 55 34.41 -12.63 2.33
N GLN A 56 34.04 -12.43 3.60
CA GLN A 56 34.67 -11.43 4.48
C GLN A 56 35.82 -11.99 5.35
N GLU A 57 36.06 -13.32 5.31
CA GLU A 57 37.13 -13.97 6.07
C GLU A 57 38.40 -14.30 5.26
N GLY A 58 38.70 -13.59 4.22
CA GLY A 58 39.95 -13.84 3.51
C GLY A 58 40.34 -12.84 2.46
N THR A 59 41.31 -12.03 2.82
CA THR A 59 42.21 -11.20 2.01
C THR A 59 41.87 -9.71 1.87
N GLU A 60 42.71 -8.94 2.58
CA GLU A 60 43.05 -7.57 2.22
C GLU A 60 43.56 -7.51 0.78
N LYS A 61 42.71 -7.09 -0.12
CA LYS A 61 43.00 -6.27 -1.31
C LYS A 61 41.66 -5.96 -1.99
N GLY A 62 40.94 -5.00 -1.41
CA GLY A 62 39.72 -4.53 -1.96
C GLY A 62 39.96 -3.59 -3.14
N MET A 63 39.58 -3.97 -4.31
CA MET A 63 39.16 -2.98 -5.28
C MET A 63 37.72 -2.58 -4.97
N PHE A 64 37.55 -1.35 -4.55
CA PHE A 64 36.25 -0.72 -4.35
C PHE A 64 35.56 -0.51 -5.71
N HIS A 65 34.90 -1.53 -6.19
CA HIS A 65 33.93 -1.43 -7.28
C HIS A 65 32.65 -2.13 -6.84
N GLY A 66 31.76 -1.43 -6.14
CA GLY A 66 30.55 -2.10 -5.72
C GLY A 66 29.54 -1.35 -4.89
N GLN A 67 29.71 -0.07 -4.63
CA GLN A 67 28.69 0.68 -3.89
C GLN A 67 27.38 0.88 -4.66
N GLY A 68 27.40 0.79 -6.00
CA GLY A 68 26.23 0.86 -6.86
C GLY A 68 25.49 -0.49 -7.00
N GLU A 69 26.23 -1.59 -7.16
CA GLU A 69 25.66 -2.91 -7.40
C GLU A 69 24.88 -3.46 -6.19
N GLY A 70 25.40 -3.27 -4.97
CA GLY A 70 24.72 -3.73 -3.76
C GLY A 70 23.41 -2.99 -3.45
N LYS A 71 23.29 -1.73 -3.83
CA LYS A 71 22.05 -0.94 -3.67
C LYS A 71 21.01 -1.33 -4.70
N ASP A 72 21.41 -1.59 -5.94
CA ASP A 72 20.53 -2.01 -7.02
C ASP A 72 19.97 -3.42 -6.76
N ASP A 73 20.81 -4.36 -6.30
CA ASP A 73 20.40 -5.70 -5.91
C ASP A 73 19.38 -5.68 -4.77
N LYS A 74 19.60 -4.83 -3.77
CA LYS A 74 18.67 -4.68 -2.64
C LYS A 74 17.34 -4.08 -3.10
N LYS A 75 17.36 -3.09 -3.97
CA LYS A 75 16.15 -2.50 -4.56
C LYS A 75 15.36 -3.55 -5.36
N GLU A 76 16.04 -4.37 -6.16
CA GLU A 76 15.39 -5.45 -6.93
C GLU A 76 14.75 -6.49 -6.02
N GLU A 77 15.38 -6.85 -4.91
CA GLU A 77 14.81 -7.77 -3.94
C GLU A 77 13.58 -7.19 -3.24
N ILE A 78 13.61 -5.92 -2.86
CA ILE A 78 12.45 -5.22 -2.31
C ILE A 78 11.34 -5.15 -3.35
N LEU A 79 11.65 -4.87 -4.60
CA LEU A 79 10.67 -4.84 -5.68
C LEU A 79 10.01 -6.20 -5.91
N LYS A 80 10.78 -7.29 -5.87
CA LYS A 80 10.24 -8.66 -5.91
C LYS A 80 9.26 -8.92 -4.75
N TYR A 81 9.64 -8.52 -3.55
CA TYR A 81 8.79 -8.61 -2.37
C TYR A 81 7.50 -7.82 -2.56
N PHE A 82 7.59 -6.59 -3.01
CA PHE A 82 6.42 -5.75 -3.24
C PHE A 82 5.53 -6.24 -4.39
N ARG A 83 6.08 -6.89 -5.40
CA ARG A 83 5.28 -7.58 -6.41
C ARG A 83 4.45 -8.71 -5.82
N ALA A 84 5.02 -9.47 -4.89
CA ALA A 84 4.29 -10.51 -4.17
C ALA A 84 3.19 -9.90 -3.27
N VAL A 85 3.49 -8.81 -2.58
CA VAL A 85 2.50 -8.04 -1.80
C VAL A 85 1.38 -7.51 -2.70
N ASN A 86 1.72 -6.88 -3.82
CA ASN A 86 0.74 -6.38 -4.79
C ASN A 86 -0.19 -7.49 -5.29
N LYS A 87 0.34 -8.66 -5.58
CA LYS A 87 -0.46 -9.81 -6.01
C LYS A 87 -1.50 -10.21 -4.95
N GLY A 88 -1.12 -10.23 -3.67
CA GLY A 88 -2.04 -10.47 -2.56
C GLY A 88 -3.08 -9.36 -2.41
N VAL A 89 -2.65 -8.11 -2.50
CA VAL A 89 -3.55 -6.94 -2.46
C VAL A 89 -4.57 -6.99 -3.60
N MET A 90 -4.15 -7.28 -4.81
CA MET A 90 -5.04 -7.41 -5.97
C MET A 90 -6.06 -8.54 -5.80
N SER A 91 -5.66 -9.64 -5.17
CA SER A 91 -6.57 -10.73 -4.83
C SER A 91 -7.69 -10.30 -3.86
N ILE A 92 -7.37 -9.44 -2.91
CA ILE A 92 -8.32 -8.93 -1.91
C ILE A 92 -9.19 -7.80 -2.49
N LEU A 93 -8.59 -6.89 -3.26
CA LEU A 93 -9.24 -5.67 -3.75
C LEU A 93 -9.73 -5.74 -5.21
N HIS A 94 -9.79 -6.92 -5.83
CA HIS A 94 -10.07 -7.07 -7.26
C HIS A 94 -11.40 -6.43 -7.71
N ASP A 95 -12.42 -6.45 -6.88
CA ASP A 95 -13.73 -5.84 -7.16
C ASP A 95 -13.92 -4.46 -6.50
N SER A 96 -12.93 -3.98 -5.78
CA SER A 96 -13.01 -2.70 -5.07
C SER A 96 -12.63 -1.53 -5.98
N LYS A 97 -13.28 -0.39 -5.73
CA LYS A 97 -12.90 0.93 -6.27
C LYS A 97 -12.53 1.90 -5.15
N ALA A 98 -12.43 1.41 -3.93
CA ALA A 98 -12.07 2.21 -2.77
C ALA A 98 -10.62 2.71 -2.87
N PRO A 99 -10.32 3.93 -2.41
CA PRO A 99 -8.96 4.43 -2.42
C PRO A 99 -8.06 3.59 -1.50
N LEU A 100 -6.82 3.34 -1.96
CA LEU A 100 -5.78 2.69 -1.23
C LEU A 100 -4.68 3.69 -0.90
N ILE A 101 -4.40 3.87 0.38
CA ILE A 101 -3.31 4.72 0.86
C ILE A 101 -2.11 3.84 1.23
N ILE A 102 -0.94 4.22 0.75
CA ILE A 102 0.32 3.57 1.12
C ILE A 102 0.91 4.26 2.35
N ALA A 103 1.24 3.48 3.36
CA ALA A 103 1.94 3.93 4.57
C ALA A 103 3.29 3.23 4.66
N ALA A 104 4.37 3.97 4.51
CA ALA A 104 5.72 3.44 4.50
C ALA A 104 6.75 4.54 4.70
N VAL A 105 8.01 4.19 4.97
CA VAL A 105 9.11 5.14 4.91
C VAL A 105 9.31 5.64 3.48
N ASP A 106 9.80 6.85 3.32
CA ASP A 106 9.88 7.57 2.04
C ASP A 106 10.51 6.76 0.90
N TYR A 107 11.61 6.07 1.15
CA TYR A 107 12.33 5.36 0.10
C TYR A 107 11.61 4.09 -0.41
N LEU A 108 10.70 3.52 0.38
CA LEU A 108 9.92 2.34 -0.01
C LEU A 108 8.73 2.68 -0.90
N ILE A 109 8.18 3.88 -0.79
CA ILE A 109 6.98 4.29 -1.52
C ILE A 109 7.17 4.21 -3.04
N PRO A 110 8.19 4.81 -3.65
CA PRO A 110 8.38 4.69 -5.09
C PRO A 110 8.64 3.26 -5.56
N ILE A 111 9.27 2.43 -4.74
CA ILE A 111 9.49 1.02 -5.06
C ILE A 111 8.15 0.26 -5.09
N TYR A 112 7.28 0.51 -4.11
CA TYR A 112 5.96 -0.11 -4.11
C TYR A 112 5.10 0.38 -5.29
N LEU A 113 5.13 1.66 -5.61
CA LEU A 113 4.37 2.22 -6.74
C LEU A 113 4.80 1.59 -8.08
N GLU A 114 6.06 1.21 -8.23
CA GLU A 114 6.53 0.46 -9.40
C GLU A 114 5.92 -0.95 -9.48
N ALA A 115 5.70 -1.60 -8.34
CA ALA A 115 5.06 -2.91 -8.26
C ALA A 115 3.53 -2.86 -8.34
N ASN A 116 2.93 -1.72 -8.08
CA ASN A 116 1.50 -1.57 -7.90
C ASN A 116 0.71 -1.72 -9.20
N GLU A 117 -0.33 -2.53 -9.17
CA GLU A 117 -1.29 -2.69 -10.25
C GLU A 117 -2.71 -2.20 -9.89
N TYR A 118 -2.94 -1.87 -8.63
CA TYR A 118 -4.23 -1.37 -8.18
C TYR A 118 -4.48 0.06 -8.68
N LYS A 119 -5.60 0.28 -9.36
CA LYS A 119 -5.89 1.54 -10.07
C LYS A 119 -6.23 2.72 -9.16
N TYR A 120 -6.67 2.45 -7.94
CA TYR A 120 -7.20 3.45 -7.02
C TYR A 120 -6.26 3.77 -5.87
N VAL A 121 -4.95 3.69 -6.11
CA VAL A 121 -3.96 4.18 -5.15
C VAL A 121 -4.04 5.70 -5.08
N HIS A 122 -4.14 6.22 -3.86
CA HIS A 122 -4.15 7.66 -3.60
C HIS A 122 -2.79 8.28 -3.90
N ASP A 123 -2.78 9.51 -4.43
CA ASP A 123 -1.56 10.22 -4.82
C ASP A 123 -0.71 10.64 -3.63
N GLU A 124 -1.32 10.88 -2.48
CA GLU A 124 -0.64 11.20 -1.24
C GLU A 124 -0.48 9.95 -0.37
N HIS A 125 0.60 9.91 0.42
CA HIS A 125 1.00 8.76 1.21
C HIS A 125 1.20 9.14 2.67
N ILE A 126 1.12 8.16 3.57
CA ILE A 126 1.49 8.32 4.97
C ILE A 126 2.97 7.93 5.09
N THR A 127 3.85 8.89 5.36
CA THR A 127 5.29 8.68 5.46
C THR A 127 5.72 8.42 6.90
N GLY A 128 6.72 7.57 7.07
CA GLY A 128 7.25 7.16 8.36
C GLY A 128 7.26 5.64 8.53
N ASN A 129 7.80 5.17 9.65
CA ASN A 129 7.83 3.73 9.92
C ASN A 129 6.46 3.24 10.43
N PRO A 130 5.71 2.45 9.66
CA PRO A 130 4.39 1.99 10.06
C PRO A 130 4.40 0.79 11.02
N GLU A 131 5.54 0.16 11.29
CA GLU A 131 5.63 -1.04 12.14
C GLU A 131 5.10 -0.82 13.56
N GLN A 132 5.28 0.37 14.10
CA GLN A 132 4.86 0.76 15.44
C GLN A 132 3.71 1.77 15.42
N ALA A 133 3.12 2.01 14.27
CA ALA A 133 2.04 2.98 14.15
C ALA A 133 0.74 2.44 14.77
N ASP A 134 0.14 3.26 15.62
CA ASP A 134 -1.21 3.00 16.12
C ASP A 134 -2.21 3.05 14.96
N PRO A 135 -3.07 2.04 14.79
CA PRO A 135 -4.13 2.07 13.77
C PRO A 135 -5.01 3.31 13.82
N VAL A 136 -5.27 3.85 14.99
CA VAL A 136 -6.05 5.08 15.17
C VAL A 136 -5.34 6.28 14.52
N LEU A 137 -4.03 6.40 14.69
CA LEU A 137 -3.24 7.45 14.05
C LEU A 137 -3.17 7.28 12.52
N LEU A 138 -3.06 6.06 12.03
CA LEU A 138 -3.13 5.78 10.60
C LEU A 138 -4.49 6.18 10.03
N HIS A 139 -5.56 5.87 10.73
CA HIS A 139 -6.91 6.26 10.37
C HIS A 139 -7.08 7.79 10.29
N GLU A 140 -6.63 8.51 11.30
CA GLU A 140 -6.71 9.98 11.31
C GLU A 140 -5.95 10.60 10.13
N LYS A 141 -4.73 10.15 9.88
CA LYS A 141 -3.93 10.61 8.74
C LYS A 141 -4.58 10.27 7.39
N ALA A 142 -5.14 9.09 7.27
CA ALA A 142 -5.86 8.68 6.07
C ALA A 142 -7.11 9.53 5.84
N MET A 143 -7.88 9.80 6.87
CA MET A 143 -9.07 10.66 6.78
C MET A 143 -8.71 12.08 6.35
N ASP A 144 -7.60 12.63 6.83
CA ASP A 144 -7.11 13.94 6.40
C ASP A 144 -6.75 13.95 4.90
N LEU A 145 -6.04 12.93 4.43
CA LEU A 145 -5.67 12.78 3.02
C LEU A 145 -6.89 12.59 2.11
N LEU A 146 -7.92 11.89 2.58
CA LEU A 146 -9.11 11.54 1.81
C LEU A 146 -10.25 12.54 1.94
N LYS A 147 -10.07 13.61 2.67
CA LYS A 147 -11.12 14.61 2.92
C LYS A 147 -11.75 15.13 1.63
N ASP A 148 -10.94 15.57 0.69
CA ASP A 148 -11.40 16.10 -0.59
C ASP A 148 -12.08 15.01 -1.44
N HIS A 149 -11.57 13.79 -1.40
CA HIS A 149 -12.17 12.64 -2.07
C HIS A 149 -13.59 12.36 -1.55
N PHE A 150 -13.78 12.33 -0.25
CA PHE A 150 -15.09 12.10 0.35
C PHE A 150 -16.06 13.27 0.17
N ASP A 151 -15.57 14.48 0.20
CA ASP A 151 -16.38 15.67 -0.06
C ASP A 151 -16.89 15.68 -1.50
N THR A 152 -16.05 15.36 -2.47
CA THR A 152 -16.44 15.21 -3.88
C THR A 152 -17.50 14.14 -4.06
N TYR A 153 -17.30 12.97 -3.47
CA TYR A 153 -18.25 11.85 -3.53
C TYR A 153 -19.61 12.21 -2.90
N LYS A 154 -19.59 12.90 -1.76
CA LYS A 154 -20.80 13.38 -1.09
C LYS A 154 -21.56 14.38 -1.96
N ASN A 155 -20.86 15.33 -2.58
CA ASN A 155 -21.45 16.33 -3.45
C ASN A 155 -22.05 15.72 -4.71
N GLU A 156 -21.39 14.74 -5.33
CA GLU A 156 -21.93 13.99 -6.46
C GLU A 156 -23.21 13.23 -6.11
N LYS A 157 -23.25 12.57 -4.94
CA LYS A 157 -24.44 11.88 -4.48
C LYS A 157 -25.58 12.83 -4.16
N LEU A 158 -25.31 13.98 -3.55
CA LEU A 158 -26.33 15.01 -3.28
C LEU A 158 -26.88 15.58 -4.59
N GLY A 159 -26.04 15.90 -5.55
CA GLY A 159 -26.45 16.35 -6.88
C GLY A 159 -27.33 15.34 -7.62
N SER A 160 -26.98 14.06 -7.57
CA SER A 160 -27.79 12.96 -8.13
C SER A 160 -29.14 12.81 -7.42
N PHE A 161 -29.19 12.94 -6.11
CA PHE A 161 -30.43 12.91 -5.33
C PHE A 161 -31.34 14.09 -5.65
N GLU A 162 -30.83 15.30 -5.72
CA GLU A 162 -31.57 16.51 -6.09
C GLU A 162 -32.14 16.41 -7.50
N LYS A 163 -31.39 15.86 -8.45
CA LYS A 163 -31.87 15.61 -9.82
C LYS A 163 -33.03 14.62 -9.83
N LYS A 164 -32.92 13.50 -9.14
CA LYS A 164 -34.00 12.50 -9.03
C LYS A 164 -35.24 13.10 -8.40
N LEU A 165 -35.10 13.92 -7.39
CA LEU A 165 -36.20 14.61 -6.73
C LEU A 165 -36.90 15.60 -7.68
N SER A 166 -36.14 16.36 -8.46
CA SER A 166 -36.64 17.29 -9.47
C SER A 166 -37.38 16.55 -10.58
N ASP A 167 -36.85 15.46 -11.08
CA ASP A 167 -37.49 14.61 -12.10
C ASP A 167 -38.80 14.00 -11.58
N ALA A 168 -38.85 13.54 -10.33
CA ALA A 168 -40.07 13.03 -9.69
C ALA A 168 -41.15 14.13 -9.56
N LYS A 169 -40.79 15.35 -9.18
CA LYS A 169 -41.70 16.49 -9.12
C LYS A 169 -42.24 16.90 -10.48
N ALA A 170 -41.41 16.88 -11.52
CA ALA A 170 -41.84 17.15 -12.91
C ALA A 170 -42.82 16.11 -13.39
N SER A 171 -42.61 14.82 -13.11
CA SER A 171 -43.54 13.73 -13.42
C SER A 171 -44.91 13.89 -12.77
N PHE A 172 -44.99 14.40 -11.54
CA PHE A 172 -46.26 14.68 -10.85
C PHE A 172 -47.05 15.85 -11.41
N ARG A 173 -46.40 16.79 -12.09
CA ARG A 173 -47.06 17.98 -12.69
C ARG A 173 -47.69 17.71 -14.07
N GLU A 174 -47.34 16.61 -14.74
CA GLU A 174 -47.86 16.23 -16.04
C GLU A 174 -49.17 15.38 -15.97
N GLU A 175 -49.53 14.93 -14.77
CA GLU A 175 -50.85 14.29 -14.51
C GLU A 175 -51.87 15.33 -14.05
#